data_942e01cacf79b792315462648944dd2e
#
_entry.id   942e01cacf79b792315462648944dd2e
#
_cell.length_a   1.000
_cell.length_b   1.000
_cell.length_c   1.000
_cell.angle_alpha   90.00
_cell.angle_beta   90.00
_cell.angle_gamma   90.00
#
_symmetry.space_group_name_H-M   'P 1'
#
loop_
_entity.id
_entity.type
_entity.pdbx_description
1 polymer ?
#
loop_
_entity_poly.entity_id
_entity_poly.type
_entity_poly.pdbx_seq_one_letter_code
_entity_poly.pdbx_strand_id
1 'polypeptide(L)'
;GTATADGAWNGGGADYAEYFEWADGNPSSQDRVGVSVKLDGTKIVASTSSDDASAIIGVISANPSVVGDTAGLKWQSKYERDDYNRYIWEAYTFTEWTVPATETEEAIHHIYPTDYIPSGVTVPSDAVVISKDEDGKNLMRKKLNSNFDESITYVPRSDRKEWDTVGLMGKLRMTKGQKTGTNWIKMKDISDTVEEWLVR
;
A
#
# COMPACT_ATOMS: atom_id res chain seq x y z
N GLY A 1 4.05 8.18 8.01
CA GLY A 1 4.96 8.02 9.15
C GLY A 1 6.38 7.72 8.69
N THR A 2 7.36 8.12 9.48
CA THR A 2 8.77 7.80 9.25
C THR A 2 9.18 6.75 10.27
N ALA A 3 9.86 5.69 9.84
CA ALA A 3 10.51 4.74 10.74
C ALA A 3 12.02 4.97 10.69
N THR A 4 12.65 5.16 11.84
CA THR A 4 14.10 5.26 12.01
C THR A 4 14.56 4.23 13.03
N ALA A 5 15.71 3.60 12.79
CA ALA A 5 16.32 2.67 13.74
C ALA A 5 17.83 2.94 13.80
N ASP A 6 18.35 3.08 15.04
CA ASP A 6 19.78 3.25 15.28
C ASP A 6 20.51 1.89 15.37
N GLY A 7 19.80 0.79 15.20
CA GLY A 7 20.31 -0.58 15.25
C GLY A 7 19.79 -1.46 14.13
N ALA A 8 20.11 -2.75 14.19
CA ALA A 8 19.65 -3.71 13.22
C ALA A 8 18.12 -3.86 13.20
N TRP A 9 17.54 -3.93 12.01
CA TRP A 9 16.14 -4.32 11.83
C TRP A 9 16.04 -5.84 11.82
N ASN A 10 15.38 -6.41 12.83
CA ASN A 10 15.19 -7.86 12.94
C ASN A 10 13.79 -8.25 12.44
N GLY A 11 13.71 -8.68 11.17
CA GLY A 11 12.49 -9.24 10.60
C GLY A 11 12.33 -10.73 10.94
N GLY A 12 11.08 -11.20 11.03
CA GLY A 12 10.78 -12.62 11.33
C GLY A 12 10.93 -13.57 10.14
N GLY A 13 10.91 -13.06 8.91
CA GLY A 13 11.08 -13.81 7.68
C GLY A 13 12.51 -13.73 7.13
N ALA A 14 12.74 -14.28 5.95
CA ALA A 14 14.06 -14.36 5.32
C ALA A 14 14.11 -13.71 3.92
N ASP A 15 13.02 -13.10 3.46
CA ASP A 15 12.89 -12.52 2.14
C ASP A 15 12.28 -11.11 2.18
N TYR A 16 12.53 -10.37 1.11
CA TYR A 16 11.85 -9.15 0.75
C TYR A 16 10.76 -9.46 -0.28
N ALA A 17 9.55 -9.01 -0.03
CA ALA A 17 8.42 -9.18 -0.92
C ALA A 17 7.69 -7.86 -1.19
N GLU A 18 6.95 -7.82 -2.29
CA GLU A 18 6.00 -6.76 -2.60
C GLU A 18 4.65 -7.35 -2.99
N TYR A 19 3.58 -6.59 -2.78
CA TYR A 19 2.25 -6.98 -3.24
C TYR A 19 2.13 -6.82 -4.75
N PHE A 20 1.62 -7.89 -5.40
CA PHE A 20 1.22 -7.88 -6.80
C PHE A 20 -0.22 -8.38 -6.95
N GLU A 21 -0.92 -7.82 -7.92
CA GLU A 21 -2.26 -8.25 -8.27
C GLU A 21 -2.22 -9.41 -9.27
N TRP A 22 -3.01 -10.45 -9.03
CA TRP A 22 -3.20 -11.54 -9.96
C TRP A 22 -3.99 -11.10 -11.20
N ALA A 23 -3.55 -11.48 -12.39
CA ALA A 23 -4.23 -11.16 -13.65
C ALA A 23 -5.62 -11.79 -13.73
N ASP A 24 -5.80 -12.98 -13.14
CA ASP A 24 -7.10 -13.68 -13.04
C ASP A 24 -7.94 -13.24 -11.84
N GLY A 25 -7.43 -12.37 -10.95
CA GLY A 25 -8.10 -11.88 -9.75
C GLY A 25 -8.36 -12.96 -8.69
N ASN A 26 -7.77 -14.15 -8.83
CA ASN A 26 -7.93 -15.29 -7.90
C ASN A 26 -9.39 -15.53 -7.45
N PRO A 27 -10.34 -15.73 -8.37
CA PRO A 27 -11.79 -15.73 -8.04
C PRO A 27 -12.20 -16.80 -7.04
N SER A 28 -11.45 -17.90 -6.98
CA SER A 28 -11.71 -19.03 -6.07
C SER A 28 -10.98 -18.93 -4.73
N SER A 29 -10.30 -17.81 -4.46
CA SER A 29 -9.50 -17.60 -3.23
C SER A 29 -8.52 -18.76 -2.96
N GLN A 30 -7.81 -19.20 -4.00
CA GLN A 30 -6.83 -20.28 -3.89
C GLN A 30 -5.63 -19.81 -3.07
N ASP A 31 -5.15 -20.68 -2.20
CA ASP A 31 -3.81 -20.52 -1.61
C ASP A 31 -2.75 -20.83 -2.68
N ARG A 32 -1.97 -19.82 -3.04
CA ARG A 32 -0.93 -19.90 -4.07
C ARG A 32 0.48 -19.76 -3.51
N VAL A 33 0.65 -19.92 -2.20
CA VAL A 33 1.96 -19.90 -1.56
C VAL A 33 2.87 -20.95 -2.19
N GLY A 34 4.11 -20.55 -2.49
CA GLY A 34 5.11 -21.41 -3.14
C GLY A 34 4.99 -21.52 -4.66
N VAL A 35 4.06 -20.82 -5.29
CA VAL A 35 3.95 -20.71 -6.75
C VAL A 35 4.94 -19.69 -7.26
N SER A 36 5.75 -20.03 -8.27
CA SER A 36 6.59 -19.07 -8.97
C SER A 36 5.79 -18.28 -10.00
N VAL A 37 6.13 -17.00 -10.16
CA VAL A 37 5.33 -16.06 -10.96
C VAL A 37 6.17 -15.25 -11.94
N LYS A 38 5.50 -14.79 -12.99
CA LYS A 38 6.01 -13.83 -13.97
C LYS A 38 5.03 -12.68 -14.14
N LEU A 39 5.48 -11.58 -14.76
CA LEU A 39 4.60 -10.46 -15.10
C LEU A 39 3.79 -10.75 -16.36
N ASP A 40 2.54 -10.31 -16.34
CA ASP A 40 1.66 -10.09 -17.48
C ASP A 40 1.16 -8.63 -17.41
N GLY A 41 1.81 -7.76 -18.17
CA GLY A 41 1.66 -6.32 -18.01
C GLY A 41 2.11 -5.85 -16.63
N THR A 42 1.19 -5.31 -15.84
CA THR A 42 1.43 -4.84 -14.46
C THR A 42 1.00 -5.84 -13.39
N LYS A 43 0.46 -6.99 -13.80
CA LYS A 43 -0.06 -8.03 -12.92
C LYS A 43 0.80 -9.29 -12.98
N ILE A 44 0.53 -10.24 -12.09
CA ILE A 44 1.23 -11.52 -12.07
C ILE A 44 0.36 -12.66 -12.57
N VAL A 45 1.03 -13.64 -13.16
CA VAL A 45 0.47 -14.95 -13.50
C VAL A 45 1.41 -16.06 -13.00
N ALA A 46 0.87 -17.23 -12.69
CA ALA A 46 1.68 -18.39 -12.36
C ALA A 46 2.60 -18.75 -13.55
N SER A 47 3.83 -19.09 -13.26
CA SER A 47 4.77 -19.54 -14.29
C SER A 47 4.41 -20.96 -14.77
N THR A 48 4.86 -21.28 -15.98
CA THR A 48 4.77 -22.62 -16.57
C THR A 48 6.16 -23.16 -16.87
N SER A 49 6.28 -24.45 -17.10
CA SER A 49 7.56 -25.09 -17.46
C SER A 49 8.14 -24.56 -18.77
N SER A 50 7.33 -24.03 -19.66
CA SER A 50 7.74 -23.48 -20.97
C SER A 50 8.20 -22.02 -20.91
N ASP A 51 8.02 -21.34 -19.80
CA ASP A 51 8.44 -19.95 -19.67
C ASP A 51 9.96 -19.80 -19.65
N ASP A 52 10.46 -18.67 -20.13
CA ASP A 52 11.87 -18.34 -20.01
C ASP A 52 12.21 -18.08 -18.52
N ALA A 53 13.34 -18.63 -18.06
CA ALA A 53 13.81 -18.40 -16.69
C ALA A 53 14.05 -16.93 -16.37
N SER A 54 14.40 -16.12 -17.38
CA SER A 54 14.59 -14.67 -17.21
C SER A 54 13.29 -13.89 -16.96
N ALA A 55 12.13 -14.48 -17.28
CA ALA A 55 10.82 -13.86 -17.04
C ALA A 55 10.31 -14.09 -15.60
N ILE A 56 10.90 -15.03 -14.86
CA ILE A 56 10.45 -15.35 -13.50
C ILE A 56 10.94 -14.30 -12.52
N ILE A 57 10.00 -13.64 -11.86
CA ILE A 57 10.31 -12.52 -10.97
C ILE A 57 10.42 -12.93 -9.50
N GLY A 58 9.72 -13.98 -9.08
CA GLY A 58 9.69 -14.37 -7.67
C GLY A 58 8.77 -15.55 -7.39
N VAL A 59 8.54 -15.78 -6.11
CA VAL A 59 7.68 -16.84 -5.57
C VAL A 59 6.69 -16.23 -4.60
N ILE A 60 5.44 -16.69 -4.57
CA ILE A 60 4.47 -16.26 -3.56
C ILE A 60 4.97 -16.65 -2.18
N SER A 61 5.26 -15.65 -1.35
CA SER A 61 5.83 -15.83 -0.01
C SER A 61 4.75 -15.83 1.06
N ALA A 62 4.80 -16.82 1.95
CA ALA A 62 3.87 -16.91 3.07
C ALA A 62 4.18 -15.94 4.21
N ASN A 63 5.47 -15.63 4.42
CA ASN A 63 5.91 -14.88 5.59
C ASN A 63 7.19 -14.07 5.31
N PRO A 64 7.10 -13.02 4.49
CA PRO A 64 8.26 -12.19 4.19
C PRO A 64 8.75 -11.40 5.42
N SER A 65 10.05 -11.09 5.43
CA SER A 65 10.67 -10.26 6.47
C SER A 65 10.30 -8.79 6.32
N VAL A 66 10.19 -8.34 5.07
CA VAL A 66 9.80 -6.97 4.71
C VAL A 66 8.80 -7.05 3.57
N VAL A 67 7.72 -6.27 3.68
CA VAL A 67 6.68 -6.19 2.64
C VAL A 67 6.60 -4.77 2.10
N GLY A 68 6.87 -4.61 0.82
CA GLY A 68 6.65 -3.38 0.07
C GLY A 68 5.25 -3.29 -0.52
N ASP A 69 4.93 -2.12 -1.04
CA ASP A 69 3.68 -1.81 -1.76
C ASP A 69 2.38 -2.19 -1.04
N THR A 70 2.32 -1.94 0.27
CA THR A 70 1.19 -2.31 1.14
C THR A 70 -0.09 -1.49 0.93
N ALA A 71 -0.06 -0.48 0.11
CA ALA A 71 -1.23 0.25 -0.42
C ALA A 71 -2.04 1.16 0.51
N GLY A 72 -1.70 1.36 1.75
CA GLY A 72 -2.53 2.20 2.64
C GLY A 72 -2.95 3.54 2.02
N LEU A 73 -1.99 4.36 1.61
CA LEU A 73 -2.27 5.65 0.93
C LEU A 73 -2.53 5.53 -0.59
N LYS A 74 -2.50 4.31 -1.14
CA LYS A 74 -2.79 4.03 -2.55
C LYS A 74 -4.21 3.48 -2.76
N TRP A 75 -4.99 3.30 -1.69
CA TRP A 75 -6.37 2.83 -1.77
C TRP A 75 -7.16 3.72 -2.74
N GLN A 76 -7.75 3.11 -3.76
CA GLN A 76 -8.45 3.80 -4.84
C GLN A 76 -7.64 4.97 -5.45
N SER A 77 -6.31 4.90 -5.45
CA SER A 77 -5.46 6.03 -5.84
C SER A 77 -5.80 7.33 -5.10
N LYS A 78 -6.10 7.25 -3.81
CA LYS A 78 -6.64 8.34 -2.97
C LYS A 78 -6.00 9.71 -3.24
N TYR A 79 -4.69 9.74 -3.45
CA TYR A 79 -3.97 10.99 -3.76
C TYR A 79 -3.38 10.95 -5.16
N GLU A 80 -3.50 12.04 -5.88
CA GLU A 80 -2.86 12.20 -7.18
C GLU A 80 -1.35 12.14 -7.07
N ARG A 81 -0.72 11.57 -8.10
CA ARG A 81 0.73 11.43 -8.21
C ARG A 81 1.19 11.79 -9.62
N ASP A 82 2.42 12.28 -9.73
CA ASP A 82 3.06 12.49 -11.01
C ASP A 82 3.61 11.18 -11.61
N ASP A 83 4.19 11.27 -12.80
CA ASP A 83 4.77 10.12 -13.52
C ASP A 83 5.90 9.41 -12.74
N TYR A 84 6.51 10.07 -11.79
CA TYR A 84 7.54 9.54 -10.90
C TYR A 84 6.99 9.05 -9.57
N ASN A 85 5.65 8.93 -9.45
CA ASN A 85 4.95 8.49 -8.25
C ASN A 85 5.10 9.43 -7.03
N ARG A 86 5.47 10.71 -7.23
CA ARG A 86 5.50 11.72 -6.17
C ARG A 86 4.11 12.29 -5.97
N TYR A 87 3.76 12.58 -4.72
CA TYR A 87 2.50 13.24 -4.43
C TYR A 87 2.41 14.62 -5.07
N ILE A 88 1.29 14.90 -5.71
CA ILE A 88 0.92 16.25 -6.13
C ILE A 88 0.35 16.97 -4.91
N TRP A 89 0.82 18.19 -4.68
CA TRP A 89 0.37 19.05 -3.60
C TRP A 89 -0.41 20.21 -4.17
N GLU A 90 -1.43 20.66 -3.43
CA GLU A 90 -2.23 21.82 -3.77
C GLU A 90 -2.35 22.76 -2.57
N ALA A 91 -2.49 24.04 -2.83
CA ALA A 91 -2.84 25.00 -1.80
C ALA A 91 -4.29 24.75 -1.34
N TYR A 92 -4.54 24.87 -0.04
CA TYR A 92 -5.87 24.76 0.51
C TYR A 92 -6.10 25.81 1.60
N THR A 93 -7.35 25.95 1.98
CA THR A 93 -7.76 26.79 3.10
C THR A 93 -8.56 25.96 4.09
N PHE A 94 -8.56 26.36 5.35
CA PHE A 94 -9.52 25.87 6.31
C PHE A 94 -10.31 27.02 6.91
N THR A 95 -11.53 26.72 7.34
CA THR A 95 -12.42 27.65 8.01
C THR A 95 -12.52 27.26 9.47
N GLU A 96 -12.31 28.20 10.37
CA GLU A 96 -12.38 27.98 11.81
C GLU A 96 -13.26 28.99 12.50
N TRP A 97 -13.89 28.57 13.59
CA TRP A 97 -14.65 29.41 14.50
C TRP A 97 -14.81 28.73 15.85
N THR A 98 -15.18 29.46 16.86
CA THR A 98 -15.49 28.94 18.19
C THR A 98 -16.90 29.26 18.58
N VAL A 99 -17.67 28.25 18.95
CA VAL A 99 -18.95 28.43 19.63
C VAL A 99 -18.64 28.67 21.10
N PRO A 100 -19.01 29.84 21.67
CA PRO A 100 -18.72 30.17 23.06
C PRO A 100 -19.39 29.20 24.03
N ALA A 101 -18.76 29.02 25.20
CA ALA A 101 -19.35 28.25 26.30
C ALA A 101 -20.67 28.89 26.77
N THR A 102 -21.59 28.03 27.20
CA THR A 102 -22.82 28.40 27.89
C THR A 102 -22.77 28.01 29.35
N GLU A 103 -23.83 28.23 30.12
CA GLU A 103 -23.87 27.75 31.52
C GLU A 103 -23.85 26.24 31.66
N THR A 104 -24.20 25.49 30.60
CA THR A 104 -24.32 24.03 30.59
C THR A 104 -23.38 23.32 29.61
N GLU A 105 -22.73 24.03 28.70
CA GLU A 105 -21.87 23.46 27.65
C GLU A 105 -20.54 24.21 27.57
N GLU A 106 -19.48 23.46 27.35
CA GLU A 106 -18.14 24.02 27.11
C GLU A 106 -18.02 24.63 25.71
N ALA A 107 -17.04 25.53 25.55
CA ALA A 107 -16.77 26.12 24.23
C ALA A 107 -16.34 25.04 23.24
N ILE A 108 -16.87 25.09 22.02
CA ILE A 108 -16.52 24.12 20.95
C ILE A 108 -15.77 24.87 19.86
N HIS A 109 -14.54 24.45 19.62
CA HIS A 109 -13.75 24.94 18.50
C HIS A 109 -13.95 24.05 17.27
N HIS A 110 -14.37 24.65 16.17
CA HIS A 110 -14.58 24.02 14.89
C HIS A 110 -13.47 24.40 13.91
N ILE A 111 -12.94 23.40 13.19
CA ILE A 111 -11.97 23.60 12.12
C ILE A 111 -12.24 22.59 11.01
N TYR A 112 -12.46 23.07 9.80
CA TYR A 112 -12.73 22.22 8.63
C TYR A 112 -11.99 22.75 7.40
N PRO A 113 -11.52 21.87 6.49
CA PRO A 113 -11.15 22.33 5.15
C PRO A 113 -12.32 23.13 4.54
N THR A 114 -12.04 24.29 3.96
CA THR A 114 -13.11 25.22 3.48
C THR A 114 -13.96 24.56 2.39
N ASP A 115 -13.38 23.65 1.61
CA ASP A 115 -14.05 22.88 0.56
C ASP A 115 -14.71 21.59 1.05
N TYR A 116 -14.61 21.28 2.35
CA TYR A 116 -15.17 20.08 2.95
C TYR A 116 -15.75 20.35 4.34
N ILE A 117 -16.82 21.13 4.37
CA ILE A 117 -17.59 21.37 5.60
C ILE A 117 -18.78 20.41 5.61
N PRO A 118 -18.95 19.57 6.67
CA PRO A 118 -20.04 18.60 6.70
C PRO A 118 -21.42 19.24 6.55
N SER A 119 -22.30 18.57 5.81
CA SER A 119 -23.71 18.98 5.71
C SER A 119 -24.36 18.96 7.10
N GLY A 120 -25.00 20.05 7.51
CA GLY A 120 -25.58 20.17 8.85
C GLY A 120 -24.71 20.96 9.84
N VAL A 121 -23.49 21.32 9.48
CA VAL A 121 -22.67 22.29 10.22
C VAL A 121 -22.97 23.68 9.69
N THR A 122 -23.45 24.57 10.56
CA THR A 122 -23.69 25.98 10.21
C THR A 122 -22.43 26.80 10.47
N VAL A 123 -21.90 27.39 9.42
CA VAL A 123 -20.73 28.28 9.51
C VAL A 123 -21.25 29.69 9.87
N PRO A 124 -20.81 30.26 11.00
CA PRO A 124 -21.20 31.61 11.36
C PRO A 124 -20.53 32.67 10.47
N SER A 125 -21.10 33.86 10.39
CA SER A 125 -20.62 34.93 9.51
C SER A 125 -19.26 35.51 9.92
N ASP A 126 -18.84 35.28 11.14
CA ASP A 126 -17.55 35.68 11.71
C ASP A 126 -16.47 34.58 11.68
N ALA A 127 -16.79 33.44 11.06
CA ALA A 127 -15.79 32.38 10.84
C ALA A 127 -14.59 32.89 10.02
N VAL A 128 -13.40 32.48 10.40
CA VAL A 128 -12.16 32.94 9.80
C VAL A 128 -11.67 31.92 8.79
N VAL A 129 -11.27 32.37 7.59
CA VAL A 129 -10.64 31.52 6.58
C VAL A 129 -9.13 31.71 6.64
N ILE A 130 -8.41 30.63 6.90
CA ILE A 130 -6.96 30.59 7.01
C ILE A 130 -6.37 29.91 5.79
N SER A 131 -5.45 30.61 5.10
CA SER A 131 -4.75 30.12 3.91
C SER A 131 -3.23 29.98 4.10
N LYS A 132 -2.72 30.47 5.24
CA LYS A 132 -1.28 30.52 5.52
C LYS A 132 -0.98 29.98 6.91
N ASP A 133 0.21 29.41 7.04
CA ASP A 133 0.77 29.01 8.33
C ASP A 133 1.35 30.23 9.11
N GLU A 134 1.93 29.96 10.28
CA GLU A 134 2.54 30.98 11.15
C GLU A 134 3.74 31.66 10.51
N ASP A 135 4.41 31.02 9.54
CA ASP A 135 5.52 31.57 8.77
C ASP A 135 5.04 32.38 7.54
N GLY A 136 3.74 32.51 7.32
CA GLY A 136 3.15 33.20 6.17
C GLY A 136 3.20 32.42 4.85
N LYS A 137 3.54 31.13 4.88
CA LYS A 137 3.53 30.23 3.72
C LYS A 137 2.12 29.69 3.49
N ASN A 138 1.78 29.44 2.23
CA ASN A 138 0.49 28.83 1.90
C ASN A 138 0.38 27.45 2.54
N LEU A 139 -0.77 27.16 3.11
CA LEU A 139 -1.10 25.81 3.56
C LEU A 139 -1.17 24.88 2.36
N MET A 140 -0.56 23.71 2.49
CA MET A 140 -0.47 22.71 1.42
C MET A 140 -1.00 21.38 1.89
N ARG A 141 -1.78 20.71 1.05
CA ARG A 141 -2.24 19.33 1.27
C ARG A 141 -1.94 18.46 0.06
N LYS A 142 -1.93 17.15 0.25
CA LYS A 142 -1.90 16.20 -0.87
C LYS A 142 -3.20 16.30 -1.65
N LYS A 143 -3.10 16.49 -2.97
CA LYS A 143 -4.28 16.60 -3.84
C LYS A 143 -5.03 15.28 -3.87
N LEU A 144 -6.33 15.33 -3.55
CA LEU A 144 -7.21 14.17 -3.65
C LEU A 144 -7.50 13.85 -5.11
N ASN A 145 -7.55 12.55 -5.42
CA ASN A 145 -8.03 12.09 -6.71
C ASN A 145 -9.56 12.28 -6.78
N SER A 146 -10.04 12.87 -7.85
CA SER A 146 -11.48 13.12 -8.07
C SER A 146 -12.33 11.84 -8.10
N ASN A 147 -11.71 10.68 -8.35
CA ASN A 147 -12.38 9.38 -8.36
C ASN A 147 -12.31 8.65 -7.02
N PHE A 148 -11.69 9.26 -5.99
CA PHE A 148 -11.66 8.66 -4.66
C PHE A 148 -13.03 8.78 -3.99
N ASP A 149 -13.57 7.63 -3.59
CA ASP A 149 -14.85 7.53 -2.87
C ASP A 149 -14.58 7.15 -1.40
N GLU A 150 -14.76 8.10 -0.50
CA GLU A 150 -14.55 7.90 0.93
C GLU A 150 -15.60 7.00 1.61
N SER A 151 -16.75 6.78 0.95
CA SER A 151 -17.80 5.90 1.45
C SER A 151 -17.42 4.42 1.36
N ILE A 152 -16.45 4.08 0.49
CA ILE A 152 -15.97 2.72 0.32
C ILE A 152 -14.96 2.39 1.42
N THR A 153 -15.30 1.44 2.27
CA THR A 153 -14.44 0.99 3.37
C THR A 153 -13.10 0.46 2.83
N TYR A 154 -12.01 0.92 3.44
CA TYR A 154 -10.67 0.43 3.12
C TYR A 154 -10.53 -1.05 3.44
N VAL A 155 -10.03 -1.82 2.46
CA VAL A 155 -9.65 -3.22 2.62
C VAL A 155 -8.15 -3.36 2.34
N PRO A 156 -7.33 -3.80 3.32
CA PRO A 156 -5.90 -4.02 3.11
C PRO A 156 -5.64 -5.03 1.98
N ARG A 157 -4.51 -4.92 1.31
CA ARG A 157 -4.13 -5.90 0.28
C ARG A 157 -4.03 -7.33 0.82
N SER A 158 -3.62 -7.50 2.07
CA SER A 158 -3.59 -8.80 2.76
C SER A 158 -4.94 -9.50 2.83
N ASP A 159 -6.04 -8.73 2.80
CA ASP A 159 -7.40 -9.25 2.97
C ASP A 159 -8.15 -9.34 1.62
N ARG A 160 -7.46 -9.01 0.53
CA ARG A 160 -8.01 -9.05 -0.83
C ARG A 160 -7.41 -10.21 -1.60
N LYS A 161 -8.26 -11.16 -2.00
CA LYS A 161 -7.88 -12.41 -2.66
C LYS A 161 -7.10 -12.24 -3.98
N GLU A 162 -7.28 -11.10 -4.66
CA GLU A 162 -6.59 -10.79 -5.90
C GLU A 162 -5.15 -10.30 -5.72
N TRP A 163 -4.68 -10.15 -4.47
CA TRP A 163 -3.33 -9.70 -4.15
C TRP A 163 -2.57 -10.74 -3.35
N ASP A 164 -1.31 -10.96 -3.74
CA ASP A 164 -0.38 -11.77 -2.99
C ASP A 164 0.99 -11.10 -2.86
N THR A 165 1.76 -11.52 -1.84
CA THR A 165 3.13 -11.08 -1.64
C THR A 165 4.09 -11.94 -2.47
N VAL A 166 4.76 -11.33 -3.44
CA VAL A 166 5.80 -11.97 -4.24
C VAL A 166 7.16 -11.72 -3.58
N GLY A 167 7.80 -12.77 -3.11
CA GLY A 167 9.18 -12.73 -2.65
C GLY A 167 10.12 -12.53 -3.84
N LEU A 168 10.78 -11.37 -3.87
CA LEU A 168 11.64 -10.93 -4.97
C LEU A 168 13.12 -11.18 -4.71
N MET A 169 13.49 -11.31 -3.43
CA MET A 169 14.89 -11.50 -3.01
C MET A 169 14.96 -12.18 -1.65
N GLY A 170 15.94 -13.06 -1.46
CA GLY A 170 16.20 -13.75 -0.20
C GLY A 170 15.96 -15.26 -0.27
N LYS A 171 15.73 -15.89 0.89
CA LYS A 171 15.48 -17.32 0.97
C LYS A 171 13.98 -17.58 0.87
N LEU A 172 13.57 -18.22 -0.21
CA LEU A 172 12.17 -18.51 -0.51
C LEU A 172 11.91 -20.00 -0.57
N ARG A 173 10.77 -20.40 -0.06
CA ARG A 173 10.25 -21.76 -0.18
C ARG A 173 9.24 -21.83 -1.30
N MET A 174 9.41 -22.81 -2.18
CA MET A 174 8.54 -23.01 -3.32
C MET A 174 8.14 -24.47 -3.48
N THR A 175 7.03 -24.71 -4.13
CA THR A 175 6.60 -26.05 -4.51
C THR A 175 7.58 -26.64 -5.53
N LYS A 176 7.99 -27.89 -5.34
CA LYS A 176 8.88 -28.58 -6.26
C LYS A 176 8.31 -28.67 -7.66
N GLY A 177 9.19 -28.53 -8.65
CA GLY A 177 8.82 -28.60 -10.07
C GLY A 177 8.30 -27.29 -10.65
N GLN A 178 8.24 -26.22 -9.86
CA GLN A 178 7.96 -24.88 -10.37
C GLN A 178 9.13 -24.37 -11.21
N LYS A 179 8.86 -23.47 -12.15
CA LYS A 179 9.90 -22.80 -12.93
C LYS A 179 10.72 -21.85 -12.04
N THR A 180 12.02 -21.86 -12.19
CA THR A 180 12.96 -21.01 -11.42
C THR A 180 13.52 -19.89 -12.28
N GLY A 181 13.90 -18.78 -11.64
CA GLY A 181 14.61 -17.69 -12.30
C GLY A 181 16.07 -18.05 -12.64
N THR A 182 16.67 -17.28 -13.55
CA THR A 182 18.01 -17.58 -14.11
C THR A 182 19.12 -17.66 -13.08
N ASN A 183 19.09 -16.82 -12.05
CA ASN A 183 20.17 -16.70 -11.06
C ASN A 183 19.81 -17.30 -9.69
N TRP A 184 18.77 -18.11 -9.62
CA TRP A 184 18.36 -18.73 -8.37
C TRP A 184 19.25 -19.92 -8.04
N ILE A 185 19.56 -20.07 -6.76
CA ILE A 185 20.43 -21.15 -6.27
C ILE A 185 19.62 -22.04 -5.34
N LYS A 186 19.49 -23.31 -5.72
CA LYS A 186 18.87 -24.31 -4.84
C LYS A 186 19.69 -24.47 -3.57
N MET A 187 19.05 -24.35 -2.41
CA MET A 187 19.69 -24.51 -1.11
C MET A 187 19.48 -25.90 -0.53
N LYS A 188 18.22 -26.35 -0.46
CA LYS A 188 17.88 -27.66 0.11
C LYS A 188 16.44 -28.06 -0.21
N ASP A 189 16.15 -29.33 -0.03
CA ASP A 189 14.78 -29.83 0.09
C ASP A 189 14.26 -29.62 1.54
N ILE A 190 13.05 -29.14 1.66
CA ILE A 190 12.36 -28.96 2.95
C ILE A 190 11.49 -30.19 3.25
N SER A 191 10.78 -30.66 2.22
CA SER A 191 9.91 -31.84 2.28
C SER A 191 9.86 -32.54 0.91
N ASP A 192 8.99 -33.53 0.77
CA ASP A 192 8.79 -34.19 -0.52
C ASP A 192 8.20 -33.25 -1.59
N THR A 193 7.51 -32.21 -1.16
CA THR A 193 6.79 -31.27 -2.05
C THR A 193 7.33 -29.85 -2.06
N VAL A 194 8.24 -29.49 -1.14
CA VAL A 194 8.75 -28.12 -0.98
C VAL A 194 10.27 -28.10 -0.99
N GLU A 195 10.84 -27.11 -1.63
CA GLU A 195 12.26 -26.82 -1.68
C GLU A 195 12.55 -25.34 -1.37
N GLU A 196 13.77 -25.06 -0.91
CA GLU A 196 14.22 -23.71 -0.57
C GLU A 196 15.29 -23.23 -1.56
N TRP A 197 15.10 -22.01 -2.04
CA TRP A 197 15.96 -21.35 -3.02
C TRP A 197 16.44 -20.00 -2.49
N LEU A 198 17.67 -19.64 -2.83
CA LEU A 198 18.16 -18.28 -2.74
C LEU A 198 17.80 -17.55 -4.03
N VAL A 199 16.90 -16.59 -3.92
CA VAL A 199 16.47 -15.69 -5.01
C VAL A 199 17.29 -14.41 -4.93
N ARG A 200 17.84 -13.96 -6.07
CA ARG A 200 18.73 -12.79 -6.14
C ARG A 200 18.74 -12.17 -7.54
#